data_176dd6bedfa300277838ac2c93c7e557
#
_entry.id   176dd6bedfa300277838ac2c93c7e557
#
_cell.length_a   1.000
_cell.length_b   1.000
_cell.length_c   1.000
_cell.angle_alpha   90.00
_cell.angle_beta   90.00
_cell.angle_gamma   90.00
#
_symmetry.space_group_name_H-M   'P 1'
#
loop_
_entity.id
_entity.type
_entity.pdbx_description
1 polymer ?
#
loop_
_entity_poly.entity_id
_entity_poly.type
_entity_poly.pdbx_seq_one_letter_code
_entity_poly.pdbx_strand_id
1 'polypeptide(L)'
;MKYLFVIYTDKKYKKHLNHFKSQEFYKQICDDKNIEVIEWGADYHTDYKDLPVKTQRMMKWCSENKEYDYLVKCDDTIFNETWDFYKSRLGKERDGYRYTCDRWGDKSWSVVDEDDNEHYWGLNYIRVSPDEYKIYFDNHYYKGFDEYDLDFIDTYFHFFEGKFYMVSKELSIFIGEQESFAKEYQKNMPGVEDLMVGYLVKSFK
;
A
#
# COMPACT_ATOMS: atom_id res chain seq x y z
N MET A 1 18.40 7.92 5.91
CA MET A 1 17.11 7.22 5.75
C MET A 1 17.23 6.34 4.53
N LYS A 2 16.99 5.04 4.67
CA LYS A 2 17.06 4.03 3.63
C LYS A 2 15.67 3.60 3.22
N TYR A 3 15.43 3.48 1.93
CA TYR A 3 14.15 3.02 1.39
C TYR A 3 14.33 1.68 0.68
N LEU A 4 13.43 0.74 0.94
CA LEU A 4 13.25 -0.45 0.13
C LEU A 4 12.07 -0.22 -0.82
N PHE A 5 12.35 -0.04 -2.09
CA PHE A 5 11.34 0.22 -3.11
C PHE A 5 10.91 -1.11 -3.74
N VAL A 6 9.68 -1.51 -3.46
CA VAL A 6 9.13 -2.77 -3.94
C VAL A 6 8.18 -2.50 -5.10
N ILE A 7 8.61 -2.84 -6.32
CA ILE A 7 7.75 -2.82 -7.49
C ILE A 7 6.84 -4.05 -7.42
N TYR A 8 5.58 -3.78 -7.10
CA TYR A 8 4.58 -4.82 -6.96
C TYR A 8 3.98 -5.13 -8.34
N THR A 9 4.26 -6.31 -8.84
CA THR A 9 3.94 -6.69 -10.22
C THR A 9 3.47 -8.14 -10.30
N ASP A 10 3.22 -8.61 -11.50
CA ASP A 10 2.83 -9.99 -11.80
C ASP A 10 3.45 -10.42 -13.13
N LYS A 11 3.87 -11.65 -13.23
CA LYS A 11 4.43 -12.23 -14.46
C LYS A 11 3.57 -11.98 -15.69
N LYS A 12 2.24 -11.96 -15.52
CA LYS A 12 1.27 -11.69 -16.57
C LYS A 12 1.41 -10.28 -17.14
N TYR A 13 1.87 -9.32 -16.34
CA TYR A 13 1.96 -7.90 -16.69
C TYR A 13 3.38 -7.43 -17.03
N LYS A 14 4.22 -8.31 -17.50
CA LYS A 14 5.63 -7.99 -17.91
C LYS A 14 5.75 -6.76 -18.82
N LYS A 15 4.76 -6.51 -19.68
CA LYS A 15 4.75 -5.30 -20.53
C LYS A 15 4.56 -4.03 -19.71
N HIS A 16 3.73 -4.05 -18.67
CA HIS A 16 3.53 -2.93 -17.75
C HIS A 16 4.81 -2.64 -16.98
N LEU A 17 5.43 -3.67 -16.41
CA LEU A 17 6.72 -3.54 -15.72
C LEU A 17 7.79 -2.93 -16.63
N ASN A 18 7.92 -3.38 -17.89
CA ASN A 18 8.87 -2.81 -18.82
C ASN A 18 8.56 -1.34 -19.17
N HIS A 19 7.27 -1.00 -19.28
CA HIS A 19 6.86 0.40 -19.48
C HIS A 19 7.16 1.25 -18.25
N PHE A 20 6.85 0.74 -17.04
CA PHE A 20 7.20 1.40 -15.78
C PHE A 20 8.71 1.68 -15.71
N LYS A 21 9.56 0.71 -16.03
CA LYS A 21 11.03 0.85 -16.06
C LYS A 21 11.55 1.88 -17.06
N SER A 22 10.77 2.23 -18.08
CA SER A 22 11.14 3.27 -19.05
C SER A 22 10.82 4.69 -18.58
N GLN A 23 10.06 4.86 -17.50
CA GLN A 23 9.65 6.17 -16.97
C GLN A 23 10.80 6.89 -16.27
N GLU A 24 10.76 8.21 -16.28
CA GLU A 24 11.69 9.07 -15.56
C GLU A 24 11.66 8.81 -14.04
N PHE A 25 10.48 8.59 -13.50
CA PHE A 25 10.28 8.21 -12.11
C PHE A 25 11.12 6.98 -11.71
N TYR A 26 11.10 5.92 -12.52
CA TYR A 26 11.89 4.70 -12.25
C TYR A 26 13.39 4.98 -12.27
N LYS A 27 13.87 5.79 -13.22
CA LYS A 27 15.29 6.17 -13.29
C LYS A 27 15.71 6.90 -12.02
N GLN A 28 14.92 7.86 -11.56
CA GLN A 28 15.22 8.61 -10.35
C GLN A 28 15.31 7.74 -9.10
N ILE A 29 14.41 6.75 -8.94
CA ILE A 29 14.51 5.82 -7.81
C ILE A 29 15.75 4.92 -7.90
N CYS A 30 16.16 4.51 -9.10
CA CYS A 30 17.37 3.72 -9.31
C CYS A 30 18.66 4.53 -9.08
N ASP A 31 18.64 5.83 -9.32
CA ASP A 31 19.79 6.72 -9.16
C ASP A 31 19.97 7.22 -7.70
N ASP A 32 18.93 7.10 -6.85
CA ASP A 32 19.03 7.49 -5.44
C ASP A 32 19.75 6.40 -4.64
N LYS A 33 20.97 6.70 -4.19
CA LYS A 33 21.83 5.79 -3.40
C LYS A 33 21.22 5.30 -2.08
N ASN A 34 20.15 5.92 -1.61
CA ASN A 34 19.44 5.51 -0.41
C ASN A 34 18.29 4.54 -0.71
N ILE A 35 18.09 4.17 -1.97
CA ILE A 35 17.03 3.28 -2.40
C ILE A 35 17.61 1.94 -2.86
N GLU A 36 17.11 0.86 -2.30
CA GLU A 36 17.21 -0.47 -2.89
C GLU A 36 15.90 -0.79 -3.61
N VAL A 37 15.99 -1.23 -4.87
CA VAL A 37 14.81 -1.58 -5.69
C VAL A 37 14.71 -3.08 -5.84
N ILE A 38 13.53 -3.63 -5.57
CA ILE A 38 13.22 -5.04 -5.83
C ILE A 38 11.91 -5.17 -6.60
N GLU A 39 11.76 -6.29 -7.31
CA GLU A 39 10.54 -6.65 -8.04
C GLU A 39 9.85 -7.80 -7.31
N TRP A 40 8.59 -7.61 -6.91
CA TRP A 40 7.82 -8.62 -6.21
C TRP A 40 6.70 -9.17 -7.07
N GLY A 41 6.81 -10.44 -7.46
CA GLY A 41 5.84 -11.11 -8.32
C GLY A 41 6.20 -11.16 -9.81
N ALA A 42 7.39 -10.70 -10.22
CA ALA A 42 7.81 -10.69 -11.62
C ALA A 42 7.92 -12.11 -12.23
N ASP A 43 8.18 -13.13 -11.42
CA ASP A 43 8.45 -14.51 -11.86
C ASP A 43 7.23 -15.42 -11.73
N TYR A 44 6.18 -15.01 -11.01
CA TYR A 44 5.00 -15.84 -10.78
C TYR A 44 3.70 -15.07 -11.01
N HIS A 45 2.63 -15.80 -11.28
CA HIS A 45 1.29 -15.24 -11.40
C HIS A 45 0.55 -15.33 -10.06
N THR A 46 -0.15 -14.28 -9.72
CA THR A 46 -1.04 -14.21 -8.55
C THR A 46 -2.41 -13.78 -9.03
N ASP A 47 -3.44 -14.53 -8.70
CA ASP A 47 -4.80 -14.07 -8.92
C ASP A 47 -5.10 -12.81 -8.10
N TYR A 48 -5.94 -11.94 -8.62
CA TYR A 48 -6.30 -10.68 -7.95
C TYR A 48 -6.80 -10.93 -6.51
N LYS A 49 -7.62 -11.97 -6.31
CA LYS A 49 -8.14 -12.36 -5.00
C LYS A 49 -7.07 -12.67 -3.95
N ASP A 50 -5.85 -13.03 -4.37
CA ASP A 50 -4.76 -13.47 -3.50
C ASP A 50 -3.82 -12.33 -3.08
N LEU A 51 -4.11 -11.08 -3.47
CA LEU A 51 -3.29 -9.90 -3.16
C LEU A 51 -3.08 -9.67 -1.66
N PRO A 52 -4.07 -9.85 -0.75
CA PRO A 52 -3.85 -9.67 0.67
C PRO A 52 -2.73 -10.56 1.23
N VAL A 53 -2.76 -11.85 0.94
CA VAL A 53 -1.71 -12.79 1.38
C VAL A 53 -0.39 -12.52 0.66
N LYS A 54 -0.42 -12.15 -0.61
CA LYS A 54 0.79 -11.76 -1.36
C LYS A 54 1.48 -10.56 -0.72
N THR A 55 0.72 -9.55 -0.31
CA THR A 55 1.23 -8.33 0.34
C THR A 55 1.78 -8.65 1.73
N GLN A 56 1.09 -9.43 2.53
CA GLN A 56 1.58 -9.88 3.84
C GLN A 56 2.92 -10.65 3.70
N ARG A 57 3.03 -11.58 2.75
CA ARG A 57 4.26 -12.32 2.49
C ARG A 57 5.40 -11.45 1.99
N MET A 58 5.08 -10.44 1.17
CA MET A 58 6.05 -9.45 0.72
C MET A 58 6.66 -8.72 1.91
N MET A 59 5.82 -8.19 2.81
CA MET A 59 6.28 -7.44 3.97
C MET A 59 7.10 -8.31 4.92
N LYS A 60 6.66 -9.54 5.16
CA LYS A 60 7.42 -10.52 5.95
C LYS A 60 8.81 -10.79 5.37
N TRP A 61 8.85 -11.14 4.09
CA TRP A 61 10.11 -11.45 3.42
C TRP A 61 11.06 -10.25 3.41
N CYS A 62 10.53 -9.05 3.12
CA CYS A 62 11.33 -7.83 3.14
C CYS A 62 11.91 -7.55 4.53
N SER A 63 11.11 -7.68 5.58
CA SER A 63 11.55 -7.43 6.96
C SER A 63 12.62 -8.42 7.43
N GLU A 64 12.57 -9.66 6.95
CA GLU A 64 13.54 -10.71 7.31
C GLU A 64 14.84 -10.66 6.48
N ASN A 65 14.80 -10.11 5.26
CA ASN A 65 15.90 -10.25 4.28
C ASN A 65 16.53 -8.92 3.84
N LYS A 66 15.99 -7.77 4.25
CA LYS A 66 16.42 -6.45 3.80
C LYS A 66 16.62 -5.48 4.95
N GLU A 67 17.53 -4.52 4.73
CA GLU A 67 17.81 -3.43 5.66
C GLU A 67 17.27 -2.11 5.12
N TYR A 68 16.25 -1.55 5.77
CA TYR A 68 15.60 -0.29 5.39
C TYR A 68 14.97 0.38 6.61
N ASP A 69 14.70 1.67 6.49
CA ASP A 69 13.89 2.43 7.44
C ASP A 69 12.42 2.41 7.00
N TYR A 70 12.19 2.50 5.67
CA TYR A 70 10.86 2.49 5.06
C TYR A 70 10.78 1.54 3.88
N LEU A 71 9.67 0.81 3.79
CA LEU A 71 9.28 0.02 2.63
C LEU A 71 8.26 0.82 1.80
N VAL A 72 8.55 1.03 0.53
CA VAL A 72 7.65 1.67 -0.44
C VAL A 72 7.05 0.61 -1.34
N LYS A 73 5.76 0.35 -1.24
CA LYS A 73 5.04 -0.48 -2.20
C LYS A 73 4.57 0.39 -3.35
N CYS A 74 4.89 -0.01 -4.55
CA CYS A 74 4.59 0.73 -5.77
C CYS A 74 4.11 -0.24 -6.86
N ASP A 75 2.95 0.01 -7.47
CA ASP A 75 2.50 -0.76 -8.63
C ASP A 75 3.29 -0.39 -9.88
N ASP A 76 3.40 -1.32 -10.83
CA ASP A 76 4.02 -1.12 -12.14
C ASP A 76 3.14 -0.30 -13.10
N THR A 77 2.71 0.88 -12.65
CA THR A 77 1.78 1.77 -13.35
C THR A 77 2.45 3.07 -13.80
N ILE A 78 1.69 4.01 -14.35
CA ILE A 78 2.20 5.31 -14.78
C ILE A 78 2.22 6.28 -13.59
N PHE A 79 3.35 6.94 -13.38
CA PHE A 79 3.54 8.04 -12.44
C PHE A 79 3.78 9.33 -13.22
N ASN A 80 3.01 10.36 -12.91
CA ASN A 80 3.11 11.67 -13.56
C ASN A 80 4.11 12.59 -12.84
N GLU A 81 4.36 12.32 -11.55
CA GLU A 81 5.23 13.09 -10.71
C GLU A 81 6.59 12.42 -10.51
N THR A 82 7.59 13.18 -10.09
CA THR A 82 8.94 12.69 -9.84
C THR A 82 9.06 12.04 -8.46
N TRP A 83 10.12 11.23 -8.25
CA TRP A 83 10.43 10.71 -6.91
C TRP A 83 10.65 11.85 -5.90
N ASP A 84 11.34 12.92 -6.28
CA ASP A 84 11.56 14.08 -5.41
C ASP A 84 10.25 14.73 -4.97
N PHE A 85 9.23 14.74 -5.83
CA PHE A 85 7.91 15.23 -5.46
C PHE A 85 7.31 14.39 -4.31
N TYR A 86 7.33 13.06 -4.42
CA TYR A 86 6.82 12.19 -3.37
C TYR A 86 7.65 12.29 -2.09
N LYS A 87 8.97 12.22 -2.22
CA LYS A 87 9.94 12.32 -1.12
C LYS A 87 9.82 13.65 -0.35
N SER A 88 9.59 14.74 -1.05
CA SER A 88 9.46 16.08 -0.44
C SER A 88 8.24 16.22 0.46
N ARG A 89 7.31 15.28 0.42
CA ARG A 89 6.08 15.27 1.22
C ARG A 89 6.17 14.39 2.46
N LEU A 90 7.24 13.61 2.58
CA LEU A 90 7.53 12.83 3.77
C LEU A 90 7.99 13.76 4.91
N GLY A 91 7.56 13.49 6.12
CA GLY A 91 8.02 14.21 7.32
C GLY A 91 7.62 15.67 7.40
N LYS A 92 6.66 16.16 6.62
CA LYS A 92 6.13 17.50 6.77
C LYS A 92 5.06 17.54 7.84
N GLU A 93 5.21 18.49 8.79
CA GLU A 93 4.16 18.82 9.72
C GLU A 93 2.83 18.98 9.00
N ARG A 94 1.84 18.27 9.46
CA ARG A 94 0.49 18.35 8.94
C ARG A 94 -0.41 18.83 10.03
N ASP A 95 -1.00 19.99 9.78
CA ASP A 95 -2.10 20.47 10.61
C ASP A 95 -3.07 19.32 10.88
N GLY A 96 -3.19 18.97 12.16
CA GLY A 96 -3.89 17.82 12.65
C GLY A 96 -5.14 17.44 11.87
N TYR A 97 -5.25 16.18 11.56
CA TYR A 97 -6.45 15.46 11.10
C TYR A 97 -7.55 16.29 10.43
N ARG A 98 -7.28 16.98 9.34
CA ARG A 98 -8.32 17.56 8.51
C ARG A 98 -8.59 16.66 7.32
N TYR A 99 -9.61 15.84 7.50
CA TYR A 99 -10.16 14.95 6.51
C TYR A 99 -10.98 15.72 5.49
N THR A 100 -10.47 15.90 4.31
CA THR A 100 -11.32 16.11 3.15
C THR A 100 -11.09 14.94 2.22
N CYS A 101 -12.10 14.11 2.11
CA CYS A 101 -12.17 13.06 1.12
C CYS A 101 -12.39 13.69 -0.25
N ASP A 102 -11.35 14.26 -0.83
CA ASP A 102 -11.35 14.59 -2.25
C ASP A 102 -10.92 13.33 -2.99
N ARG A 103 -11.87 12.65 -3.53
CA ARG A 103 -11.78 11.36 -4.24
C ARG A 103 -10.75 11.33 -5.37
N TRP A 104 -10.14 12.45 -5.76
CA TRP A 104 -9.31 12.62 -6.94
C TRP A 104 -8.20 13.67 -6.81
N GLY A 105 -7.77 14.00 -5.64
CA GLY A 105 -6.71 15.00 -5.43
C GLY A 105 -5.39 14.37 -5.01
N ASP A 106 -4.26 14.88 -5.52
CA ASP A 106 -2.87 14.54 -5.20
C ASP A 106 -2.46 14.86 -3.75
N LYS A 107 -3.30 14.51 -2.78
CA LYS A 107 -3.02 14.75 -1.36
C LYS A 107 -2.33 13.53 -0.78
N SER A 108 -1.10 13.68 -0.37
CA SER A 108 -0.36 12.71 0.43
C SER A 108 -0.62 12.97 1.92
N TRP A 109 -0.85 11.91 2.68
CA TRP A 109 -1.10 11.96 4.12
C TRP A 109 -0.19 10.95 4.83
N SER A 110 0.03 11.14 6.12
CA SER A 110 0.74 10.17 6.95
C SER A 110 -0.11 9.77 8.16
N VAL A 111 0.14 8.58 8.65
CA VAL A 111 -0.32 8.14 9.97
C VAL A 111 0.88 8.22 10.89
N VAL A 112 0.75 8.98 11.97
CA VAL A 112 1.78 9.17 12.97
C VAL A 112 1.36 8.52 14.29
N ASP A 113 2.35 8.09 15.08
CA ASP A 113 2.14 7.63 16.44
C ASP A 113 2.09 8.81 17.44
N GLU A 114 2.03 8.50 18.75
CA GLU A 114 2.00 9.49 19.84
C GLU A 114 3.30 10.32 19.95
N ASP A 115 4.38 9.83 19.34
CA ASP A 115 5.71 10.47 19.31
C ASP A 115 5.99 11.18 17.97
N ASP A 116 4.96 11.41 17.13
CA ASP A 116 5.03 12.03 15.80
C ASP A 116 5.87 11.25 14.78
N ASN A 117 6.14 9.95 14.99
CA ASN A 117 6.81 9.13 13.99
C ASN A 117 5.85 8.71 12.88
N GLU A 118 6.25 8.88 11.65
CA GLU A 118 5.47 8.45 10.49
C GLU A 118 5.62 6.94 10.26
N HIS A 119 4.53 6.18 10.36
CA HIS A 119 4.53 4.75 10.10
C HIS A 119 3.86 4.36 8.79
N TYR A 120 2.91 5.17 8.33
CA TYR A 120 2.14 4.88 7.14
C TYR A 120 1.85 6.14 6.33
N TRP A 121 2.25 6.14 5.07
CA TRP A 121 2.08 7.26 4.15
C TRP A 121 1.78 6.75 2.75
N GLY A 122 1.04 7.51 1.95
CA GLY A 122 0.75 7.13 0.58
C GLY A 122 0.00 8.20 -0.21
N LEU A 123 -0.41 7.81 -1.41
CA LEU A 123 -1.26 8.61 -2.27
C LEU A 123 -2.73 8.29 -2.01
N ASN A 124 -3.59 9.27 -2.27
CA ASN A 124 -5.04 9.11 -2.23
C ASN A 124 -5.53 8.47 -0.93
N TYR A 125 -5.37 9.22 0.15
CA TYR A 125 -5.87 8.84 1.46
C TYR A 125 -7.39 8.72 1.47
N ILE A 126 -7.89 7.58 1.92
CA ILE A 126 -9.31 7.27 1.97
C ILE A 126 -9.69 6.89 3.41
N ARG A 127 -10.70 7.57 3.94
CA ARG A 127 -11.36 7.18 5.18
C ARG A 127 -12.60 6.37 4.83
N VAL A 128 -12.78 5.26 5.51
CA VAL A 128 -13.91 4.37 5.27
C VAL A 128 -14.66 4.12 6.57
N SER A 129 -15.97 4.35 6.54
CA SER A 129 -16.89 3.79 7.50
C SER A 129 -17.44 2.46 7.00
N PRO A 130 -17.92 1.55 7.86
CA PRO A 130 -18.56 0.32 7.43
C PRO A 130 -19.68 0.55 6.40
N ASP A 131 -20.49 1.59 6.57
CA ASP A 131 -21.59 1.91 5.66
C ASP A 131 -21.14 2.51 4.34
N GLU A 132 -20.16 3.42 4.35
CA GLU A 132 -19.56 3.98 3.13
C GLU A 132 -18.82 2.92 2.33
N TYR A 133 -18.27 1.94 3.00
CA TYR A 133 -17.58 0.82 2.38
C TYR A 133 -18.54 -0.07 1.59
N LYS A 134 -19.71 -0.39 2.14
CA LYS A 134 -20.77 -1.10 1.42
C LYS A 134 -21.15 -0.37 0.12
N ILE A 135 -21.31 0.95 0.19
CA ILE A 135 -21.64 1.77 -1.00
C ILE A 135 -20.49 1.80 -2.01
N TYR A 136 -19.25 1.82 -1.55
CA TYR A 136 -18.06 1.84 -2.42
C TYR A 136 -17.94 0.55 -3.21
N PHE A 137 -18.15 -0.61 -2.56
CA PHE A 137 -18.11 -1.92 -3.22
C PHE A 137 -19.28 -2.14 -4.16
N ASP A 138 -20.49 -1.78 -3.78
CA ASP A 138 -21.69 -1.95 -4.62
C ASP A 138 -21.63 -1.13 -5.91
N ASN A 139 -20.92 -0.02 -5.93
CA ASN A 139 -20.99 0.92 -7.04
C ASN A 139 -19.82 0.87 -8.03
N HIS A 140 -18.62 0.36 -7.69
CA HIS A 140 -17.46 0.79 -8.48
C HIS A 140 -16.50 -0.27 -9.02
N TYR A 141 -16.32 -1.48 -8.47
CA TYR A 141 -15.15 -2.25 -8.92
C TYR A 141 -15.28 -3.78 -8.98
N TYR A 142 -16.29 -4.37 -8.39
CA TYR A 142 -16.23 -5.81 -8.12
C TYR A 142 -17.43 -6.61 -8.65
N LYS A 143 -17.93 -6.21 -9.81
CA LYS A 143 -18.87 -7.05 -10.59
C LYS A 143 -18.15 -8.33 -11.02
N GLY A 144 -18.14 -9.33 -10.18
CA GLY A 144 -17.48 -10.60 -10.43
C GLY A 144 -16.99 -11.34 -9.18
N PHE A 145 -17.14 -10.74 -8.02
CA PHE A 145 -16.92 -11.41 -6.75
C PHE A 145 -18.27 -11.49 -6.03
N ASP A 146 -18.84 -12.68 -6.00
CA ASP A 146 -20.21 -12.89 -5.55
C ASP A 146 -20.40 -12.82 -4.02
N GLU A 147 -19.31 -12.75 -3.24
CA GLU A 147 -19.40 -12.81 -1.78
C GLU A 147 -18.29 -12.01 -1.09
N TYR A 148 -18.61 -10.77 -0.67
CA TYR A 148 -17.84 -10.04 0.34
C TYR A 148 -18.56 -10.10 1.66
N ASP A 149 -17.87 -10.50 2.72
CA ASP A 149 -18.36 -10.32 4.08
C ASP A 149 -18.05 -8.89 4.54
N LEU A 150 -18.95 -7.97 4.22
CA LEU A 150 -18.81 -6.56 4.59
C LEU A 150 -18.95 -6.33 6.11
N ASP A 151 -19.50 -7.28 6.84
CA ASP A 151 -19.60 -7.23 8.31
C ASP A 151 -18.26 -7.60 8.97
N PHE A 152 -17.30 -8.16 8.21
CA PHE A 152 -15.93 -8.38 8.66
C PHE A 152 -15.21 -7.08 9.05
N ILE A 153 -15.63 -5.95 8.47
CA ILE A 153 -15.11 -4.62 8.79
C ILE A 153 -16.12 -3.90 9.69
N ASP A 154 -15.87 -3.94 10.97
CA ASP A 154 -16.77 -3.44 12.02
C ASP A 154 -16.47 -2.02 12.48
N THR A 155 -15.49 -1.35 11.90
CA THR A 155 -14.96 -0.11 12.45
C THR A 155 -14.40 0.84 11.38
N TYR A 156 -14.32 2.12 11.69
CA TYR A 156 -13.64 3.11 10.86
C TYR A 156 -12.14 2.83 10.77
N PHE A 157 -11.60 2.91 9.57
CA PHE A 157 -10.17 2.87 9.34
C PHE A 157 -9.77 3.73 8.14
N HIS A 158 -8.49 3.86 7.96
CA HIS A 158 -7.90 4.68 6.91
C HIS A 158 -6.95 3.85 6.08
N PHE A 159 -6.93 4.09 4.77
CA PHE A 159 -5.98 3.43 3.89
C PHE A 159 -5.49 4.35 2.78
N PHE A 160 -4.40 3.98 2.16
CA PHE A 160 -3.91 4.59 0.93
C PHE A 160 -4.11 3.64 -0.23
N GLU A 161 -4.41 4.18 -1.42
CA GLU A 161 -4.55 3.35 -2.60
C GLU A 161 -3.33 2.46 -2.85
N GLY A 162 -3.58 1.22 -3.25
CA GLY A 162 -2.57 0.22 -3.52
C GLY A 162 -1.53 0.59 -4.57
N LYS A 163 -1.81 1.64 -5.38
CA LYS A 163 -0.86 2.15 -6.37
C LYS A 163 0.47 2.58 -5.77
N PHE A 164 0.45 3.24 -4.61
CA PHE A 164 1.65 3.74 -3.96
C PHE A 164 1.39 4.04 -2.49
N TYR A 165 2.08 3.31 -1.62
CA TYR A 165 2.14 3.64 -0.20
C TYR A 165 3.48 3.22 0.41
N MET A 166 3.76 3.80 1.57
CA MET A 166 4.98 3.55 2.32
C MET A 166 4.64 3.19 3.76
N VAL A 167 5.36 2.22 4.30
CA VAL A 167 5.27 1.81 5.69
C VAL A 167 6.64 1.84 6.35
N SER A 168 6.70 2.18 7.65
CA SER A 168 7.93 2.04 8.42
C SER A 168 8.36 0.57 8.52
N LYS A 169 9.62 0.33 8.87
CA LYS A 169 10.12 -1.03 9.10
C LYS A 169 9.31 -1.73 10.18
N GLU A 170 9.00 -1.04 11.28
CA GLU A 170 8.22 -1.56 12.40
C GLU A 170 6.83 -1.99 11.96
N LEU A 171 6.14 -1.14 11.21
CA LEU A 171 4.81 -1.46 10.69
C LEU A 171 4.87 -2.61 9.66
N SER A 172 5.91 -2.67 8.82
CA SER A 172 6.05 -3.77 7.85
C SER A 172 6.30 -5.12 8.54
N ILE A 173 7.06 -5.15 9.65
CA ILE A 173 7.24 -6.32 10.50
C ILE A 173 5.88 -6.75 11.07
N PHE A 174 5.18 -5.81 11.70
CA PHE A 174 3.85 -6.08 12.27
C PHE A 174 2.89 -6.69 11.26
N ILE A 175 2.76 -6.09 10.07
CA ILE A 175 1.89 -6.62 9.00
C ILE A 175 2.40 -7.99 8.52
N GLY A 176 3.70 -8.16 8.38
CA GLY A 176 4.34 -9.43 7.98
C GLY A 176 4.05 -10.59 8.94
N GLU A 177 3.80 -10.31 10.20
CA GLU A 177 3.45 -11.32 11.22
C GLU A 177 1.96 -11.71 11.20
N GLN A 178 1.10 -10.96 10.50
CA GLN A 178 -0.35 -11.16 10.49
C GLN A 178 -0.81 -12.21 9.46
N GLU A 179 -0.13 -13.34 9.31
CA GLU A 179 -0.44 -14.35 8.30
C GLU A 179 -1.85 -14.93 8.44
N SER A 180 -2.27 -15.23 9.67
CA SER A 180 -3.60 -15.80 9.93
C SER A 180 -4.69 -14.80 9.58
N PHE A 181 -4.51 -13.54 9.97
CA PHE A 181 -5.44 -12.47 9.63
C PHE A 181 -5.49 -12.25 8.11
N ALA A 182 -4.36 -12.19 7.41
CA ALA A 182 -4.31 -11.97 5.97
C ALA A 182 -5.05 -13.09 5.20
N LYS A 183 -4.95 -14.34 5.65
CA LYS A 183 -5.70 -15.48 5.07
C LYS A 183 -7.20 -15.38 5.32
N GLU A 184 -7.59 -15.00 6.53
CA GLU A 184 -9.00 -14.79 6.87
C GLU A 184 -9.57 -13.58 6.12
N TYR A 185 -8.82 -12.49 6.09
CA TYR A 185 -9.17 -11.29 5.32
C TYR A 185 -9.36 -11.62 3.84
N GLN A 186 -8.41 -12.32 3.22
CA GLN A 186 -8.50 -12.73 1.83
C GLN A 186 -9.73 -13.59 1.52
N LYS A 187 -10.16 -14.43 2.45
CA LYS A 187 -11.36 -15.25 2.31
C LYS A 187 -12.63 -14.39 2.29
N ASN A 188 -12.72 -13.40 3.13
CA ASN A 188 -13.89 -12.55 3.33
C ASN A 188 -13.87 -11.31 2.40
N MET A 189 -12.66 -10.83 2.05
CA MET A 189 -12.39 -9.59 1.31
C MET A 189 -11.32 -9.82 0.24
N PRO A 190 -11.58 -10.65 -0.77
CA PRO A 190 -10.57 -10.99 -1.77
C PRO A 190 -10.12 -9.77 -2.59
N GLY A 191 -8.84 -9.65 -2.84
CA GLY A 191 -8.28 -8.69 -3.81
C GLY A 191 -8.00 -7.29 -3.30
N VAL A 192 -8.35 -6.94 -2.08
CA VAL A 192 -8.27 -5.56 -1.56
C VAL A 192 -7.16 -5.43 -0.51
N GLU A 193 -5.92 -5.55 -0.95
CA GLU A 193 -4.76 -5.58 -0.05
C GLU A 193 -4.48 -4.23 0.63
N ASP A 194 -4.76 -3.13 -0.03
CA ASP A 194 -4.60 -1.77 0.50
C ASP A 194 -5.53 -1.50 1.69
N LEU A 195 -6.75 -1.98 1.60
CA LEU A 195 -7.69 -1.95 2.71
C LEU A 195 -7.25 -2.83 3.87
N MET A 196 -6.72 -4.03 3.60
CA MET A 196 -6.14 -4.89 4.63
C MET A 196 -5.01 -4.17 5.38
N VAL A 197 -4.14 -3.51 4.65
CA VAL A 197 -3.04 -2.73 5.26
C VAL A 197 -3.59 -1.62 6.14
N GLY A 198 -4.54 -0.83 5.63
CA GLY A 198 -5.17 0.25 6.42
C GLY A 198 -5.88 -0.25 7.68
N TYR A 199 -6.54 -1.41 7.60
CA TYR A 199 -7.19 -2.03 8.77
C TYR A 199 -6.15 -2.45 9.83
N LEU A 200 -5.03 -3.06 9.40
CA LEU A 200 -3.96 -3.48 10.28
C LEU A 200 -3.23 -2.30 10.94
N VAL A 201 -3.05 -1.19 10.20
CA VAL A 201 -2.44 0.04 10.75
C VAL A 201 -3.18 0.53 11.99
N LYS A 202 -4.50 0.42 12.01
CA LYS A 202 -5.30 0.80 13.18
C LYS A 202 -4.96 -0.02 14.43
N SER A 203 -4.54 -1.26 14.26
CA SER A 203 -4.16 -2.17 15.35
C SER A 203 -2.69 -2.06 15.75
N PHE A 204 -1.90 -1.34 14.98
CA PHE A 204 -0.51 -1.03 15.27
C PHE A 204 -0.42 0.01 16.38
N LYS A 205 0.38 -0.29 17.42
CA LYS A 205 0.58 0.57 18.61
C LYS A 205 2.07 0.77 18.86
#